data_962832bf0777c7fc2ba241b0dfb06f49
#
_entry.id   962832bf0777c7fc2ba241b0dfb06f49
#
_cell.length_a   1.000
_cell.length_b   1.000
_cell.length_c   1.000
_cell.angle_alpha   90.00
_cell.angle_beta   90.00
_cell.angle_gamma   90.00
#
_symmetry.space_group_name_H-M   'P 1'
#
loop_
_entity.id
_entity.type
_entity.pdbx_description
1 polymer ?
#
loop_
_entity_poly.entity_id
_entity_poly.type
_entity_poly.pdbx_seq_one_letter_code
_entity_poly.pdbx_strand_id
1 'polypeptide(L)'
;MMRPYDAQRGLARLAQRGRGSLPSDLPALFALTDPVRTPDPLAFASQLAPGSGLIYRHFGAPERFQVGSTLVEIARQGGLQLFVSSDCELADRIGAHGIHWPERELGQAWARRMRGDSRPFTASVHSGAACMRAARAGIDGVFHSTLFASRSATAG
;
A
#
# COMPACT_ATOMS: atom_id res chain seq x y z
N MET A 1 3.25 29.59 -1.20
CA MET A 1 2.94 28.46 -2.08
C MET A 1 4.19 27.59 -2.17
N MET A 2 4.17 26.38 -1.60
CA MET A 2 5.33 25.49 -1.55
C MET A 2 5.59 24.92 -2.96
N ARG A 3 6.83 24.96 -3.43
CA ARG A 3 7.17 24.42 -4.76
C ARG A 3 7.06 22.89 -4.75
N PRO A 4 6.63 22.23 -5.86
CA PRO A 4 6.52 20.76 -5.92
C PRO A 4 7.80 20.03 -5.50
N TYR A 5 8.94 20.59 -5.80
CA TYR A 5 10.27 20.08 -5.42
C TYR A 5 10.50 20.05 -3.89
N ASP A 6 9.98 21.03 -3.17
CA ASP A 6 10.12 21.09 -1.70
C ASP A 6 9.23 20.06 -1.01
N ALA A 7 8.06 19.76 -1.60
CA ALA A 7 7.16 18.72 -1.09
C ALA A 7 7.78 17.33 -1.20
N GLN A 8 8.40 16.99 -2.33
CA GLN A 8 9.06 15.69 -2.52
C GLN A 8 10.23 15.49 -1.55
N ARG A 9 11.04 16.51 -1.34
CA ARG A 9 12.12 16.46 -0.34
C ARG A 9 11.59 16.31 1.09
N GLY A 10 10.49 16.98 1.42
CA GLY A 10 9.82 16.84 2.70
C GLY A 10 9.33 15.41 2.95
N LEU A 11 8.67 14.80 1.95
CA LEU A 11 8.18 13.43 2.00
C LEU A 11 9.33 12.41 2.11
N ALA A 12 10.41 12.59 1.36
CA ALA A 12 11.58 11.72 1.45
C ALA A 12 12.23 11.75 2.85
N ARG A 13 12.32 12.94 3.48
CA ARG A 13 12.80 13.07 4.87
C ARG A 13 11.87 12.40 5.88
N LEU A 14 10.56 12.50 5.69
CA LEU A 14 9.57 11.82 6.54
C LEU A 14 9.70 10.30 6.42
N ALA A 15 9.84 9.80 5.19
CA ALA A 15 10.06 8.38 4.92
C ALA A 15 11.33 7.86 5.62
N GLN A 16 12.44 8.61 5.54
CA GLN A 16 13.68 8.24 6.22
C GLN A 16 13.56 8.23 7.76
N ARG A 17 12.88 9.23 8.34
CA ARG A 17 12.67 9.29 9.78
C ARG A 17 11.76 8.18 10.31
N GLY A 18 10.73 7.81 9.54
CA GLY A 18 9.81 6.75 9.91
C GLY A 18 10.44 5.35 9.89
N ARG A 19 11.43 5.10 9.04
CA ARG A 19 12.10 3.80 8.92
C ARG A 19 12.72 3.29 10.22
N GLY A 20 13.27 4.18 11.05
CA GLY A 20 13.87 3.79 12.33
C GLY A 20 12.87 3.38 13.42
N SER A 21 11.58 3.61 13.20
CA SER A 21 10.50 3.34 14.15
C SER A 21 9.62 2.16 13.78
N LEU A 22 9.78 1.62 12.57
CA LEU A 22 8.99 0.49 12.09
C LEU A 22 9.77 -0.83 12.25
N PRO A 23 9.12 -1.88 12.74
CA PRO A 23 9.69 -3.21 12.65
C PRO A 23 9.71 -3.63 11.19
N SER A 24 10.82 -4.19 10.75
CA SER A 24 10.99 -4.78 9.43
C SER A 24 11.16 -3.80 8.24
N ASP A 25 11.19 -4.37 7.04
CA ASP A 25 11.46 -3.72 5.77
C ASP A 25 10.27 -2.96 5.16
N LEU A 26 9.21 -2.68 5.95
CA LEU A 26 8.06 -1.93 5.47
C LEU A 26 8.42 -0.47 5.17
N PRO A 27 7.91 0.09 4.07
CA PRO A 27 7.98 1.52 3.83
C PRO A 27 7.31 2.33 4.94
N ALA A 28 7.94 3.45 5.33
CA ALA A 28 7.33 4.37 6.29
C ALA A 28 6.33 5.33 5.64
N LEU A 29 6.32 5.41 4.32
CA LEU A 29 5.40 6.24 3.53
C LEU A 29 4.77 5.38 2.45
N PHE A 30 3.45 5.43 2.37
CA PHE A 30 2.69 4.76 1.33
C PHE A 30 1.85 5.73 0.52
N ALA A 31 1.81 5.50 -0.79
CA ALA A 31 0.87 6.10 -1.71
C ALA A 31 -0.18 5.06 -2.12
N LEU A 32 -1.42 5.48 -2.32
CA LEU A 32 -2.51 4.61 -2.75
C LEU A 32 -3.03 5.10 -4.09
N THR A 33 -3.18 4.20 -5.06
CA THR A 33 -3.85 4.54 -6.31
C THR A 33 -5.37 4.45 -6.17
N ASP A 34 -6.04 5.22 -7.00
CA ASP A 34 -7.50 5.27 -7.09
C ASP A 34 -7.90 5.57 -8.54
N PRO A 35 -8.83 4.84 -9.17
CA PRO A 35 -9.17 5.04 -10.59
C PRO A 35 -9.57 6.47 -10.95
N VAL A 36 -10.18 7.18 -10.00
CA VAL A 36 -10.64 8.56 -10.22
C VAL A 36 -9.54 9.59 -9.92
N ARG A 37 -8.83 9.42 -8.79
CA ARG A 37 -7.85 10.39 -8.30
C ARG A 37 -6.46 10.21 -8.91
N THR A 38 -6.13 9.00 -9.36
CA THR A 38 -4.87 8.65 -10.01
C THR A 38 -5.17 7.84 -11.28
N PRO A 39 -5.79 8.47 -12.30
CA PRO A 39 -6.19 7.77 -13.53
C PRO A 39 -5.01 7.18 -14.29
N ASP A 40 -3.83 7.77 -14.15
CA ASP A 40 -2.55 7.23 -14.66
C ASP A 40 -1.67 6.77 -13.48
N PRO A 41 -1.79 5.50 -13.06
CA PRO A 41 -1.00 4.98 -11.95
C PRO A 41 0.47 4.80 -12.30
N LEU A 42 0.85 4.70 -13.57
CA LEU A 42 2.24 4.56 -14.01
C LEU A 42 3.00 5.87 -13.86
N ALA A 43 2.42 6.96 -14.39
CA ALA A 43 2.98 8.30 -14.22
C ALA A 43 3.04 8.69 -12.73
N PHE A 44 2.04 8.31 -11.94
CA PHE A 44 2.02 8.54 -10.50
C PHE A 44 3.15 7.80 -9.79
N ALA A 45 3.33 6.50 -10.07
CA ALA A 45 4.38 5.68 -9.47
C ALA A 45 5.78 6.24 -9.75
N SER A 46 6.01 6.70 -10.98
CA SER A 46 7.31 7.26 -11.42
C SER A 46 7.73 8.53 -10.67
N GLN A 47 6.79 9.19 -9.98
CA GLN A 47 7.05 10.41 -9.21
C GLN A 47 7.30 10.14 -7.71
N LEU A 48 7.14 8.91 -7.25
CA LEU A 48 7.30 8.58 -5.84
C LEU A 48 8.77 8.55 -5.44
N ALA A 49 9.04 8.96 -4.20
CA ALA A 49 10.38 8.92 -3.63
C ALA A 49 10.82 7.46 -3.41
N PRO A 50 12.09 7.13 -3.68
CA PRO A 50 12.65 5.82 -3.37
C PRO A 50 12.41 5.42 -1.91
N GLY A 51 12.10 4.15 -1.68
CA GLY A 51 11.76 3.61 -0.38
C GLY A 51 10.31 3.83 0.04
N SER A 52 9.46 4.38 -0.83
CA SER A 52 8.02 4.45 -0.61
C SER A 52 7.33 3.13 -0.97
N GLY A 53 6.19 2.87 -0.33
CA GLY A 53 5.24 1.84 -0.74
C GLY A 53 4.20 2.42 -1.70
N LEU A 54 3.76 1.61 -2.65
CA LEU A 54 2.64 1.91 -3.54
C LEU A 54 1.59 0.83 -3.40
N ILE A 55 0.35 1.19 -3.03
CA ILE A 55 -0.78 0.27 -2.98
C ILE A 55 -1.61 0.43 -4.25
N TYR A 56 -1.62 -0.59 -5.09
CA TYR A 56 -2.37 -0.62 -6.34
C TYR A 56 -3.82 -1.07 -6.11
N ARG A 57 -4.78 -0.17 -6.39
CA ARG A 57 -6.20 -0.33 -6.04
C ARG A 57 -7.17 -0.23 -7.22
N HIS A 58 -6.74 -0.29 -8.47
CA HIS A 58 -7.59 -0.20 -9.66
C HIS A 58 -8.42 -1.48 -9.84
N PHE A 59 -9.43 -1.67 -9.01
CA PHE A 59 -10.31 -2.84 -9.05
C PHE A 59 -11.13 -2.87 -10.33
N GLY A 60 -11.22 -4.05 -10.98
CA GLY A 60 -12.07 -4.28 -12.16
C GLY A 60 -11.56 -3.63 -13.46
N ALA A 61 -10.42 -2.98 -13.47
CA ALA A 61 -9.85 -2.43 -14.71
C ALA A 61 -9.42 -3.56 -15.65
N PRO A 62 -9.79 -3.53 -16.95
CA PRO A 62 -9.47 -4.60 -17.91
C PRO A 62 -7.96 -4.85 -18.05
N GLU A 63 -7.17 -3.77 -18.06
CA GLU A 63 -5.71 -3.84 -18.21
C GLU A 63 -4.97 -4.04 -16.88
N ARG A 64 -5.68 -4.43 -15.81
CA ARG A 64 -5.14 -4.48 -14.45
C ARG A 64 -3.87 -5.31 -14.35
N PHE A 65 -3.79 -6.44 -15.06
CA PHE A 65 -2.60 -7.26 -15.12
C PHE A 65 -1.43 -6.54 -15.81
N GLN A 66 -1.67 -5.94 -16.96
CA GLN A 66 -0.63 -5.28 -17.74
C GLN A 66 -0.07 -4.05 -17.01
N VAL A 67 -0.96 -3.23 -16.46
CA VAL A 67 -0.59 -2.08 -15.62
C VAL A 67 0.16 -2.54 -14.37
N GLY A 68 -0.29 -3.59 -13.70
CA GLY A 68 0.37 -4.16 -12.52
C GLY A 68 1.79 -4.66 -12.83
N SER A 69 1.97 -5.34 -13.97
CA SER A 69 3.29 -5.80 -14.42
C SER A 69 4.26 -4.63 -14.68
N THR A 70 3.76 -3.58 -15.33
CA THR A 70 4.57 -2.37 -15.56
C THR A 70 4.90 -1.65 -14.23
N LEU A 71 3.94 -1.61 -13.29
CA LEU A 71 4.18 -1.04 -11.95
C LEU A 71 5.26 -1.79 -11.17
N VAL A 72 5.37 -3.12 -11.32
CA VAL A 72 6.47 -3.89 -10.71
C VAL A 72 7.82 -3.43 -11.25
N GLU A 73 7.94 -3.22 -12.58
CA GLU A 73 9.18 -2.75 -13.18
C GLU A 73 9.54 -1.33 -12.74
N ILE A 74 8.55 -0.42 -12.70
CA ILE A 74 8.74 0.95 -12.18
C ILE A 74 9.17 0.90 -10.71
N ALA A 75 8.52 0.06 -9.91
CA ALA A 75 8.85 -0.09 -8.49
C ALA A 75 10.28 -0.58 -8.29
N ARG A 76 10.69 -1.61 -9.05
CA ARG A 76 12.05 -2.15 -8.99
C ARG A 76 13.10 -1.11 -9.38
N GLN A 77 12.88 -0.36 -10.45
CA GLN A 77 13.80 0.68 -10.92
C GLN A 77 13.86 1.89 -9.99
N GLY A 78 12.69 2.28 -9.43
CA GLY A 78 12.55 3.43 -8.54
C GLY A 78 12.84 3.15 -7.06
N GLY A 79 13.17 1.90 -6.70
CA GLY A 79 13.36 1.51 -5.30
C GLY A 79 12.09 1.62 -4.47
N LEU A 80 10.92 1.34 -5.07
CA LEU A 80 9.61 1.30 -4.41
C LEU A 80 9.24 -0.13 -4.01
N GLN A 81 8.27 -0.26 -3.13
CA GLN A 81 7.63 -1.55 -2.82
C GLN A 81 6.18 -1.53 -3.31
N LEU A 82 5.84 -2.42 -4.25
CA LEU A 82 4.48 -2.53 -4.77
C LEU A 82 3.65 -3.51 -3.95
N PHE A 83 2.51 -3.05 -3.47
CA PHE A 83 1.47 -3.85 -2.82
C PHE A 83 0.22 -3.89 -3.69
N VAL A 84 -0.38 -5.06 -3.84
CA VAL A 84 -1.66 -5.20 -4.53
C VAL A 84 -2.77 -5.31 -3.49
N SER A 85 -3.85 -4.55 -3.68
CA SER A 85 -4.98 -4.59 -2.76
C SER A 85 -5.97 -5.69 -3.13
N SER A 86 -6.30 -6.57 -2.17
CA SER A 86 -7.34 -7.62 -2.23
C SER A 86 -7.16 -8.73 -3.27
N ASP A 87 -6.29 -8.56 -4.26
CA ASP A 87 -6.16 -9.47 -5.40
C ASP A 87 -4.88 -10.30 -5.29
N CYS A 88 -5.00 -11.44 -4.63
CA CYS A 88 -3.87 -12.35 -4.43
C CYS A 88 -3.38 -12.97 -5.73
N GLU A 89 -4.29 -13.27 -6.67
CA GLU A 89 -3.91 -13.86 -7.95
C GLU A 89 -3.06 -12.88 -8.77
N LEU A 90 -3.50 -11.63 -8.84
CA LEU A 90 -2.72 -10.59 -9.48
C LEU A 90 -1.36 -10.41 -8.78
N ALA A 91 -1.34 -10.33 -7.44
CA ALA A 91 -0.11 -10.18 -6.68
C ALA A 91 0.91 -11.29 -6.96
N ASP A 92 0.42 -12.52 -7.09
CA ASP A 92 1.27 -13.68 -7.41
C ASP A 92 1.80 -13.63 -8.84
N ARG A 93 0.91 -13.35 -9.80
CA ARG A 93 1.24 -13.36 -11.22
C ARG A 93 2.24 -12.27 -11.61
N ILE A 94 2.17 -11.09 -10.99
CA ILE A 94 3.09 -9.99 -11.28
C ILE A 94 4.33 -9.97 -10.37
N GLY A 95 4.37 -10.82 -9.35
CA GLY A 95 5.46 -10.81 -8.37
C GLY A 95 5.44 -9.55 -7.49
N ALA A 96 4.27 -9.12 -7.03
CA ALA A 96 4.15 -7.97 -6.14
C ALA A 96 4.93 -8.17 -4.84
N HIS A 97 5.48 -7.08 -4.30
CA HIS A 97 6.27 -7.09 -3.07
C HIS A 97 5.43 -7.49 -1.85
N GLY A 98 4.18 -7.05 -1.79
CA GLY A 98 3.27 -7.36 -0.69
C GLY A 98 1.81 -7.33 -1.10
N ILE A 99 0.93 -7.57 -0.12
CA ILE A 99 -0.52 -7.53 -0.29
C ILE A 99 -1.12 -6.57 0.74
N HIS A 100 -2.05 -5.74 0.27
CA HIS A 100 -2.84 -4.86 1.12
C HIS A 100 -4.26 -5.40 1.31
N TRP A 101 -4.69 -5.55 2.55
CA TRP A 101 -5.97 -6.16 2.91
C TRP A 101 -6.95 -5.13 3.48
N PRO A 102 -8.18 -5.03 2.99
CA PRO A 102 -9.22 -4.33 3.71
C PRO A 102 -9.62 -5.10 4.97
N GLU A 103 -10.12 -4.42 5.99
CA GLU A 103 -10.49 -5.02 7.27
C GLU A 103 -11.39 -6.25 7.14
N ARG A 104 -12.36 -6.21 6.21
CA ARG A 104 -13.29 -7.32 5.96
C ARG A 104 -12.63 -8.61 5.44
N GLU A 105 -11.39 -8.52 4.96
CA GLU A 105 -10.66 -9.64 4.36
C GLU A 105 -9.51 -10.18 5.24
N LEU A 106 -9.43 -9.78 6.50
CA LEU A 106 -8.40 -10.25 7.43
C LEU A 106 -8.39 -11.78 7.62
N GLY A 107 -9.55 -12.44 7.48
CA GLY A 107 -9.63 -13.91 7.50
C GLY A 107 -8.90 -14.56 6.31
N GLN A 108 -8.95 -13.93 5.14
CA GLN A 108 -8.23 -14.38 3.94
C GLN A 108 -6.71 -14.15 4.11
N ALA A 109 -6.32 -13.01 4.69
CA ALA A 109 -4.93 -12.72 5.03
C ALA A 109 -4.35 -13.79 5.95
N TRP A 110 -5.07 -14.15 7.04
CA TRP A 110 -4.67 -15.21 7.94
C TRP A 110 -4.53 -16.56 7.22
N ALA A 111 -5.54 -16.96 6.43
CA ALA A 111 -5.49 -18.22 5.69
C ALA A 111 -4.31 -18.27 4.70
N ARG A 112 -3.97 -17.16 4.10
CA ARG A 112 -2.82 -17.07 3.20
C ARG A 112 -1.50 -17.13 3.97
N ARG A 113 -1.40 -16.47 5.13
CA ARG A 113 -0.22 -16.56 6.02
C ARG A 113 0.01 -18.00 6.48
N MET A 114 -1.06 -18.73 6.83
CA MET A 114 -1.00 -20.14 7.22
C MET A 114 -0.52 -21.07 6.09
N ARG A 115 -0.66 -20.68 4.84
CA ARG A 115 -0.11 -21.39 3.67
C ARG A 115 1.36 -21.05 3.37
N GLY A 116 2.00 -20.24 4.22
CA GLY A 116 3.43 -19.93 4.12
C GLY A 116 3.76 -18.70 3.26
N ASP A 117 2.80 -17.84 2.94
CA ASP A 117 3.13 -16.57 2.25
C ASP A 117 3.93 -15.66 3.18
N SER A 118 5.21 -15.45 2.88
CA SER A 118 6.14 -14.65 3.68
C SER A 118 6.23 -13.19 3.26
N ARG A 119 5.51 -12.78 2.22
CA ARG A 119 5.51 -11.38 1.76
C ARG A 119 4.93 -10.46 2.84
N PRO A 120 5.32 -9.18 2.84
CA PRO A 120 4.71 -8.20 3.73
C PRO A 120 3.21 -8.05 3.48
N PHE A 121 2.42 -8.07 4.55
CA PHE A 121 0.99 -7.79 4.53
C PHE A 121 0.70 -6.50 5.25
N THR A 122 -0.04 -5.61 4.59
CA THR A 122 -0.59 -4.41 5.22
C THR A 122 -2.12 -4.48 5.24
N ALA A 123 -2.77 -3.74 6.13
CA ALA A 123 -4.23 -3.68 6.15
C ALA A 123 -4.75 -2.29 6.49
N SER A 124 -5.92 -1.95 5.94
CA SER A 124 -6.73 -0.82 6.41
C SER A 124 -7.63 -1.30 7.53
N VAL A 125 -7.66 -0.57 8.66
CA VAL A 125 -8.48 -0.89 9.84
C VAL A 125 -9.13 0.38 10.39
N HIS A 126 -10.28 0.21 11.07
CA HIS A 126 -11.11 1.34 11.51
C HIS A 126 -11.38 1.37 13.03
N SER A 127 -10.79 0.45 13.78
CA SER A 127 -10.93 0.39 15.25
C SER A 127 -9.73 -0.30 15.92
N GLY A 128 -9.53 -0.05 17.21
CA GLY A 128 -8.53 -0.75 17.99
C GLY A 128 -8.75 -2.28 18.01
N ALA A 129 -10.01 -2.73 18.04
CA ALA A 129 -10.34 -4.15 17.94
C ALA A 129 -9.93 -4.74 16.58
N ALA A 130 -10.08 -3.97 15.49
CA ALA A 130 -9.62 -4.36 14.17
C ALA A 130 -8.08 -4.43 14.09
N CYS A 131 -7.36 -3.53 14.75
CA CYS A 131 -5.90 -3.62 14.88
C CYS A 131 -5.47 -4.95 15.53
N MET A 132 -6.14 -5.36 16.60
CA MET A 132 -5.85 -6.63 17.27
C MET A 132 -6.17 -7.84 16.39
N ARG A 133 -7.26 -7.80 15.60
CA ARG A 133 -7.56 -8.85 14.61
C ARG A 133 -6.51 -8.91 13.51
N ALA A 134 -6.07 -7.75 13.00
CA ALA A 134 -5.01 -7.67 11.98
C ALA A 134 -3.70 -8.29 12.50
N ALA A 135 -3.27 -7.97 13.71
CA ALA A 135 -2.09 -8.57 14.32
C ALA A 135 -2.19 -10.11 14.40
N ARG A 136 -3.35 -10.64 14.82
CA ARG A 136 -3.60 -12.10 14.87
C ARG A 136 -3.64 -12.74 13.47
N ALA A 137 -4.00 -11.99 12.45
CA ALA A 137 -3.99 -12.43 11.06
C ALA A 137 -2.61 -12.39 10.40
N GLY A 138 -1.56 -11.99 11.13
CA GLY A 138 -0.20 -11.90 10.62
C GLY A 138 0.02 -10.70 9.70
N ILE A 139 -0.69 -9.59 9.96
CA ILE A 139 -0.48 -8.31 9.27
C ILE A 139 0.75 -7.62 9.87
N ASP A 140 1.67 -7.19 9.01
CA ASP A 140 2.93 -6.55 9.40
C ASP A 140 2.78 -5.04 9.63
N GLY A 141 1.80 -4.39 9.01
CA GLY A 141 1.52 -2.97 9.20
C GLY A 141 0.06 -2.61 8.95
N VAL A 142 -0.48 -1.67 9.73
CA VAL A 142 -1.88 -1.23 9.59
C VAL A 142 -1.97 0.27 9.28
N PHE A 143 -2.94 0.62 8.45
CA PHE A 143 -3.40 1.99 8.23
C PHE A 143 -4.68 2.18 9.04
N HIS A 144 -4.57 2.85 10.17
CA HIS A 144 -5.74 3.16 11.00
C HIS A 144 -6.38 4.47 10.55
N SER A 145 -7.62 4.41 10.12
CA SER A 145 -8.45 5.55 9.73
C SER A 145 -9.89 5.39 10.25
N THR A 146 -10.60 6.38 10.74
CA THR A 146 -10.28 7.81 10.78
C THR A 146 -9.84 8.17 12.19
N LEU A 147 -8.65 8.74 12.36
CA LEU A 147 -8.20 9.19 13.69
C LEU A 147 -8.83 10.53 14.09
N PHE A 148 -9.21 11.35 13.10
CA PHE A 148 -9.82 12.64 13.28
C PHE A 148 -11.03 12.76 12.38
N ALA A 149 -12.04 13.56 12.78
CA ALA A 149 -13.22 13.81 11.95
C ALA A 149 -12.81 14.27 10.55
N SER A 150 -13.25 13.56 9.52
CA SER A 150 -12.98 13.88 8.13
C SER A 150 -14.11 14.72 7.55
N ARG A 151 -13.75 15.74 6.75
CA ARG A 151 -14.70 16.50 5.93
C ARG A 151 -14.92 15.89 4.53
N SER A 152 -14.34 14.71 4.28
CA SER A 152 -14.51 14.01 3.01
C SER A 152 -15.91 13.39 2.93
N ALA A 153 -16.60 13.59 1.81
CA ALA A 153 -17.91 12.99 1.54
C ALA A 153 -17.89 11.44 1.50
N THR A 154 -16.71 10.82 1.48
CA THR A 154 -16.51 9.36 1.49
C THR A 154 -16.13 8.82 2.86
N ALA A 155 -16.13 9.64 3.92
CA ALA A 155 -15.88 9.24 5.30
C ALA A 155 -17.21 8.88 5.98
N GLY A 156 -17.89 7.86 5.51
CA GLY A 156 -19.08 7.25 6.09
C GLY A 156 -18.89 5.77 6.30
#